data_65721f8404eeb70c1fee9d942f0724c7
#
_entry.id   65721f8404eeb70c1fee9d942f0724c7
#
_cell.length_a   1.000
_cell.length_b   1.000
_cell.length_c   1.000
_cell.angle_alpha   90.00
_cell.angle_beta   90.00
_cell.angle_gamma   90.00
#
_symmetry.space_group_name_H-M   'P 1'
#
loop_
_entity.id
_entity.type
_entity.pdbx_description
1 polymer ?
#
loop_
_entity_poly.entity_id
_entity_poly.type
_entity_poly.pdbx_seq_one_letter_code
_entity_poly.pdbx_strand_id
1 'polypeptide(L)'
;SNGFYNAMFGGDFALEVNPALFSFFFETAYDSWFTIGFAPGDAPMSNLTAVGLSAQLTNFNVNGQIDLGDAIGGSYFTTDDPHAIAGDDLKVLLGQLTTAGTFTGVFNLQVFVEGSSSNEQIAEGVVFTNAESVDMGCTDPDAENYDAAAMLDDGSCTYPCALVVSAEPAAA
;
A
#
# COMPACT_ATOMS: atom_id res chain seq x y z
N SER A 1 -16.83 -15.06 3.02
CA SER A 1 -16.06 -13.87 3.36
C SER A 1 -15.29 -13.42 2.12
N ASN A 2 -15.37 -12.15 1.77
CA ASN A 2 -14.68 -11.59 0.61
C ASN A 2 -13.26 -11.12 0.98
N GLY A 3 -12.63 -11.81 1.93
CA GLY A 3 -11.28 -11.50 2.37
C GLY A 3 -10.20 -12.04 1.45
N PHE A 4 -8.96 -11.70 1.74
CA PHE A 4 -7.79 -12.31 1.14
C PHE A 4 -7.59 -13.72 1.69
N TYR A 5 -7.03 -14.59 0.86
CA TYR A 5 -6.73 -15.94 1.26
C TYR A 5 -5.44 -15.97 2.07
N ASN A 6 -5.50 -16.59 3.24
CA ASN A 6 -4.36 -16.82 4.13
C ASN A 6 -4.27 -18.33 4.42
N ALA A 7 -3.16 -18.94 4.02
CA ALA A 7 -2.93 -20.37 4.20
C ALA A 7 -2.52 -20.68 5.64
N MET A 8 -2.83 -21.90 6.10
CA MET A 8 -2.48 -22.35 7.46
C MET A 8 -0.96 -22.28 7.73
N PHE A 9 -0.15 -22.53 6.71
CA PHE A 9 1.31 -22.50 6.78
C PHE A 9 1.90 -21.35 5.96
N GLY A 10 1.12 -20.28 5.79
CA GLY A 10 1.53 -19.04 5.14
C GLY A 10 2.28 -18.12 6.08
N GLY A 11 2.44 -16.87 5.68
CA GLY A 11 3.08 -15.82 6.45
C GLY A 11 2.64 -14.44 6.02
N ASP A 12 2.84 -13.44 6.86
CA ASP A 12 2.52 -12.04 6.55
C ASP A 12 3.47 -11.46 5.50
N PHE A 13 4.68 -11.99 5.44
CA PHE A 13 5.72 -11.59 4.50
C PHE A 13 6.27 -12.78 3.70
N ALA A 14 6.73 -12.52 2.47
CA ALA A 14 7.25 -13.54 1.56
C ALA A 14 8.31 -14.45 2.19
N LEU A 15 9.20 -13.89 3.00
CA LEU A 15 10.29 -14.63 3.64
C LEU A 15 9.83 -15.61 4.74
N GLU A 16 8.60 -15.46 5.22
CA GLU A 16 7.98 -16.36 6.20
C GLU A 16 7.34 -17.58 5.53
N VAL A 17 7.06 -17.49 4.23
CA VAL A 17 6.44 -18.56 3.44
C VAL A 17 7.50 -19.56 3.00
N ASN A 18 7.36 -20.83 3.41
CA ASN A 18 8.32 -21.87 3.06
C ASN A 18 7.89 -22.63 1.79
N PRO A 19 8.57 -22.43 0.64
CA PRO A 19 8.20 -23.09 -0.61
C PRO A 19 8.37 -24.61 -0.59
N ALA A 20 9.15 -25.19 0.35
CA ALA A 20 9.24 -26.63 0.50
C ALA A 20 7.90 -27.26 0.92
N LEU A 21 7.00 -26.48 1.49
CA LEU A 21 5.67 -26.94 1.87
C LEU A 21 4.68 -27.05 0.69
N PHE A 22 4.94 -26.39 -0.44
CA PHE A 22 4.01 -26.33 -1.57
C PHE A 22 3.68 -27.71 -2.15
N SER A 23 4.60 -28.67 -2.04
CA SER A 23 4.37 -30.05 -2.50
C SER A 23 3.42 -30.85 -1.60
N PHE A 24 3.29 -30.47 -0.33
CA PHE A 24 2.47 -31.16 0.66
C PHE A 24 1.18 -30.40 0.98
N PHE A 25 1.25 -29.07 0.93
CA PHE A 25 0.21 -28.13 1.24
C PHE A 25 0.14 -27.11 0.11
N PHE A 26 -0.40 -27.54 -1.03
CA PHE A 26 -0.38 -26.74 -2.27
C PHE A 26 -1.06 -25.38 -2.12
N GLU A 27 -2.01 -25.26 -1.20
CA GLU A 27 -2.69 -24.03 -0.86
C GLU A 27 -1.75 -22.95 -0.33
N THR A 28 -0.60 -23.31 0.25
CA THR A 28 0.40 -22.35 0.73
C THR A 28 1.03 -21.54 -0.41
N ALA A 29 1.04 -22.07 -1.62
CA ALA A 29 1.52 -21.33 -2.80
C ALA A 29 0.60 -20.16 -3.20
N TYR A 30 -0.63 -20.14 -2.70
CA TYR A 30 -1.63 -19.08 -2.97
C TYR A 30 -1.83 -18.15 -1.77
N ASP A 31 -1.01 -18.25 -0.75
CA ASP A 31 -1.06 -17.38 0.41
C ASP A 31 -0.92 -15.91 0.04
N SER A 32 -1.54 -15.03 0.84
CA SER A 32 -1.44 -13.58 0.62
C SER A 32 -0.39 -13.00 1.55
N TRP A 33 0.64 -12.38 1.00
CA TRP A 33 1.77 -11.84 1.73
C TRP A 33 2.31 -10.55 1.10
N PHE A 34 3.08 -9.80 1.86
CA PHE A 34 3.75 -8.58 1.42
C PHE A 34 5.26 -8.80 1.29
N THR A 35 5.92 -7.94 0.51
CA THR A 35 7.37 -7.99 0.32
C THR A 35 7.90 -6.68 -0.28
N ILE A 36 9.23 -6.57 -0.35
CA ILE A 36 9.94 -5.61 -1.21
C ILE A 36 11.00 -6.41 -1.96
N GLY A 37 10.62 -6.96 -3.11
CA GLY A 37 11.47 -7.69 -4.02
C GLY A 37 11.71 -9.17 -3.69
N PHE A 38 11.50 -9.63 -2.47
CA PHE A 38 11.72 -11.02 -2.10
C PHE A 38 10.57 -11.93 -2.56
N ALA A 39 10.93 -13.15 -2.95
CA ALA A 39 10.00 -14.25 -3.13
C ALA A 39 10.14 -15.29 -2.01
N PRO A 40 9.13 -16.16 -1.80
CA PRO A 40 9.26 -17.28 -0.88
C PRO A 40 10.50 -18.15 -1.17
N GLY A 41 11.34 -18.34 -0.16
CA GLY A 41 12.56 -19.12 -0.27
C GLY A 41 13.82 -18.35 -0.64
N ASP A 42 13.72 -17.07 -0.90
CA ASP A 42 14.90 -16.23 -1.09
C ASP A 42 15.76 -16.17 0.17
N ALA A 43 17.05 -15.95 -0.03
CA ALA A 43 18.01 -15.77 1.06
C ALA A 43 18.44 -14.29 1.09
N PRO A 44 17.75 -13.45 1.87
CA PRO A 44 18.03 -12.02 1.89
C PRO A 44 19.37 -11.70 2.52
N MET A 45 20.01 -10.64 2.06
CA MET A 45 21.19 -10.04 2.71
C MET A 45 20.79 -9.13 3.86
N SER A 46 19.59 -8.56 3.80
CA SER A 46 18.97 -7.79 4.87
C SER A 46 17.55 -8.27 5.14
N ASN A 47 17.02 -8.00 6.34
CA ASN A 47 15.67 -8.39 6.69
C ASN A 47 14.64 -7.38 6.17
N LEU A 48 13.47 -7.89 5.80
CA LEU A 48 12.28 -7.07 5.68
C LEU A 48 11.81 -6.70 7.09
N THR A 49 11.80 -5.43 7.41
CA THR A 49 11.44 -4.93 8.75
C THR A 49 10.08 -4.26 8.70
N ALA A 50 9.19 -4.65 9.61
CA ALA A 50 7.87 -4.04 9.78
C ALA A 50 7.82 -3.21 11.06
N VAL A 51 7.22 -2.02 10.97
CA VAL A 51 7.02 -1.11 12.09
C VAL A 51 5.56 -0.66 12.10
N GLY A 52 4.90 -0.78 13.26
CA GLY A 52 3.51 -0.33 13.43
C GLY A 52 2.45 -1.20 12.76
N LEU A 53 2.81 -2.37 12.19
CA LEU A 53 1.91 -3.20 11.38
C LEU A 53 1.30 -4.40 12.10
N SER A 54 1.79 -4.82 13.24
CA SER A 54 1.40 -6.11 13.86
C SER A 54 -0.11 -6.29 14.06
N ALA A 55 -0.80 -5.26 14.53
CA ALA A 55 -2.26 -5.31 14.73
C ALA A 55 -3.00 -5.34 13.40
N GLN A 56 -2.49 -4.62 12.41
CA GLN A 56 -3.11 -4.50 11.08
C GLN A 56 -2.91 -5.78 10.26
N LEU A 57 -1.75 -6.42 10.34
CA LEU A 57 -1.52 -7.72 9.72
C LEU A 57 -2.42 -8.80 10.34
N THR A 58 -2.61 -8.78 11.67
CA THR A 58 -3.59 -9.66 12.32
C THR A 58 -5.02 -9.40 11.79
N ASN A 59 -5.40 -8.14 11.61
CA ASN A 59 -6.70 -7.79 11.05
C ASN A 59 -6.81 -8.20 9.57
N PHE A 60 -5.74 -8.03 8.79
CA PHE A 60 -5.68 -8.48 7.41
C PHE A 60 -5.92 -9.99 7.28
N ASN A 61 -5.27 -10.79 8.13
CA ASN A 61 -5.42 -12.24 8.12
C ASN A 61 -6.83 -12.72 8.49
N VAL A 62 -7.56 -11.95 9.29
CA VAL A 62 -8.91 -12.31 9.74
C VAL A 62 -10.00 -11.70 8.85
N ASN A 63 -9.85 -10.44 8.48
CA ASN A 63 -10.89 -9.64 7.84
C ASN A 63 -10.53 -9.18 6.42
N GLY A 64 -9.28 -9.35 5.98
CA GLY A 64 -8.78 -8.89 4.69
C GLY A 64 -8.69 -7.38 4.58
N GLN A 65 -8.46 -6.67 5.69
CA GLN A 65 -8.41 -5.22 5.73
C GLN A 65 -7.17 -4.73 6.47
N ILE A 66 -6.51 -3.74 5.89
CA ILE A 66 -5.49 -2.92 6.54
C ILE A 66 -6.00 -1.49 6.54
N ASP A 67 -6.02 -0.87 7.72
CA ASP A 67 -6.34 0.54 7.89
C ASP A 67 -5.29 1.17 8.82
N LEU A 68 -4.52 2.08 8.29
CA LEU A 68 -3.44 2.81 8.96
C LEU A 68 -3.74 4.31 8.99
N GLY A 69 -5.01 4.68 9.12
CA GLY A 69 -5.47 6.07 9.19
C GLY A 69 -5.12 6.81 10.49
N ASP A 70 -4.31 6.22 11.37
CA ASP A 70 -3.84 6.89 12.58
C ASP A 70 -2.62 7.79 12.31
N ALA A 71 -2.32 8.68 13.26
CA ALA A 71 -1.24 9.66 13.12
C ALA A 71 0.17 9.04 13.13
N ILE A 72 0.30 7.77 13.49
CA ILE A 72 1.58 7.06 13.60
C ILE A 72 1.85 6.29 12.31
N GLY A 73 0.80 5.73 11.69
CA GLY A 73 0.91 4.89 10.51
C GLY A 73 1.66 3.59 10.77
N GLY A 74 2.01 2.93 9.68
CA GLY A 74 2.83 1.72 9.70
C GLY A 74 3.60 1.59 8.40
N SER A 75 4.72 0.91 8.45
CA SER A 75 5.55 0.69 7.27
C SER A 75 6.25 -0.65 7.33
N TYR A 76 6.65 -1.15 6.16
CA TYR A 76 7.65 -2.19 6.05
C TYR A 76 8.73 -1.71 5.07
N PHE A 77 9.97 -2.07 5.35
CA PHE A 77 11.11 -1.61 4.57
C PHE A 77 12.25 -2.64 4.61
N THR A 78 13.13 -2.53 3.63
CA THR A 78 14.42 -3.21 3.60
C THR A 78 15.49 -2.21 3.18
N THR A 79 16.73 -2.50 3.54
CA THR A 79 17.90 -1.67 3.21
C THR A 79 19.00 -2.55 2.65
N ASP A 80 19.71 -2.04 1.62
CA ASP A 80 20.91 -2.66 1.06
C ASP A 80 20.75 -4.11 0.60
N ASP A 81 19.56 -4.46 0.08
CA ASP A 81 19.31 -5.79 -0.46
C ASP A 81 19.10 -5.76 -1.98
N PRO A 82 19.80 -6.62 -2.74
CA PRO A 82 19.69 -6.69 -4.19
C PRO A 82 18.27 -6.99 -4.70
N HIS A 83 17.45 -7.72 -3.90
CA HIS A 83 16.08 -8.06 -4.27
C HIS A 83 15.17 -6.82 -4.30
N ALA A 84 15.48 -5.79 -3.51
CA ALA A 84 14.75 -4.54 -3.48
C ALA A 84 15.15 -3.56 -4.60
N ILE A 85 16.09 -3.96 -5.46
CA ILE A 85 16.55 -3.15 -6.59
C ILE A 85 15.79 -3.57 -7.85
N ALA A 86 15.19 -2.59 -8.53
CA ALA A 86 14.55 -2.85 -9.82
C ALA A 86 15.57 -3.34 -10.85
N GLY A 87 15.24 -4.44 -11.52
CA GLY A 87 16.02 -4.96 -12.64
C GLY A 87 15.83 -4.14 -13.93
N ASP A 88 16.24 -4.73 -15.06
CA ASP A 88 16.08 -4.10 -16.39
C ASP A 88 14.63 -3.83 -16.77
N ASP A 89 13.67 -4.55 -16.16
CA ASP A 89 12.24 -4.35 -16.34
C ASP A 89 11.65 -3.23 -15.47
N LEU A 90 12.47 -2.59 -14.63
CA LEU A 90 12.11 -1.51 -13.72
C LEU A 90 10.98 -1.87 -12.75
N LYS A 91 10.94 -3.13 -12.30
CA LYS A 91 9.90 -3.64 -11.39
C LYS A 91 10.50 -4.17 -10.10
N VAL A 92 9.77 -3.97 -9.01
CA VAL A 92 10.02 -4.58 -7.70
C VAL A 92 8.73 -5.24 -7.24
N LEU A 93 8.80 -6.50 -6.82
CA LEU A 93 7.65 -7.21 -6.28
C LEU A 93 7.26 -6.63 -4.92
N LEU A 94 5.99 -6.31 -4.72
CA LEU A 94 5.50 -5.75 -3.45
C LEU A 94 4.58 -6.69 -2.67
N GLY A 95 4.12 -7.76 -3.27
CA GLY A 95 3.30 -8.76 -2.59
C GLY A 95 2.61 -9.72 -3.54
N GLN A 96 1.98 -10.72 -2.96
CA GLN A 96 1.01 -11.59 -3.58
C GLN A 96 -0.30 -11.49 -2.81
N LEU A 97 -1.39 -11.17 -3.50
CA LEU A 97 -2.71 -11.05 -2.91
C LEU A 97 -3.67 -11.97 -3.64
N THR A 98 -4.16 -13.00 -2.95
CA THR A 98 -5.08 -13.99 -3.49
C THR A 98 -6.48 -13.74 -2.93
N THR A 99 -7.42 -13.45 -3.81
CA THR A 99 -8.83 -13.20 -3.42
C THR A 99 -9.77 -13.62 -4.54
N ALA A 100 -10.99 -14.01 -4.17
CA ALA A 100 -12.08 -14.24 -5.12
C ALA A 100 -12.88 -12.96 -5.44
N GLY A 101 -12.59 -11.87 -4.74
CA GLY A 101 -13.27 -10.57 -4.90
C GLY A 101 -12.41 -9.53 -5.60
N THR A 102 -12.96 -8.33 -5.70
CA THR A 102 -12.20 -7.13 -6.07
C THR A 102 -11.59 -6.48 -4.83
N PHE A 103 -10.43 -5.88 -5.00
CA PHE A 103 -9.79 -5.08 -3.96
C PHE A 103 -9.21 -3.81 -4.53
N THR A 104 -9.07 -2.82 -3.69
CA THR A 104 -8.32 -1.60 -3.94
C THR A 104 -7.49 -1.29 -2.71
N GLY A 105 -6.25 -0.94 -2.90
CA GLY A 105 -5.35 -0.51 -1.84
C GLY A 105 -4.61 0.75 -2.23
N VAL A 106 -4.18 1.48 -1.22
CA VAL A 106 -3.37 2.69 -1.36
C VAL A 106 -2.18 2.58 -0.43
N PHE A 107 -1.01 2.94 -0.91
CA PHE A 107 0.17 3.05 -0.08
C PHE A 107 1.09 4.18 -0.55
N ASN A 108 1.98 4.61 0.33
CA ASN A 108 3.03 5.54 0.01
C ASN A 108 4.33 4.76 -0.20
N LEU A 109 5.10 5.17 -1.19
CA LEU A 109 6.40 4.58 -1.50
C LEU A 109 7.51 5.59 -1.22
N GLN A 110 8.56 5.12 -0.56
CA GLN A 110 9.82 5.83 -0.40
C GLN A 110 10.93 5.00 -1.03
N VAL A 111 11.63 5.60 -1.97
CA VAL A 111 12.72 4.95 -2.70
C VAL A 111 13.98 5.81 -2.61
N PHE A 112 15.10 5.19 -2.32
CA PHE A 112 16.42 5.83 -2.34
C PHE A 112 17.12 5.50 -3.65
N VAL A 113 17.09 6.43 -4.59
CA VAL A 113 17.67 6.23 -5.91
C VAL A 113 19.17 5.97 -5.80
N GLU A 114 19.65 4.91 -6.42
CA GLU A 114 21.05 4.42 -6.34
C GLU A 114 21.52 4.16 -4.89
N GLY A 115 20.59 3.86 -3.98
CA GLY A 115 20.87 3.63 -2.57
C GLY A 115 21.29 4.88 -1.79
N SER A 116 21.11 6.06 -2.36
CA SER A 116 21.55 7.32 -1.74
C SER A 116 20.45 7.96 -0.92
N SER A 117 20.67 8.10 0.39
CA SER A 117 19.77 8.83 1.29
C SER A 117 19.63 10.33 0.95
N SER A 118 20.53 10.86 0.11
CA SER A 118 20.43 12.23 -0.39
C SER A 118 19.59 12.35 -1.66
N ASN A 119 19.16 11.24 -2.23
CA ASN A 119 18.33 11.18 -3.44
C ASN A 119 17.08 10.35 -3.17
N GLU A 120 16.30 10.83 -2.22
CA GLU A 120 15.02 10.24 -1.82
C GLU A 120 13.93 10.61 -2.82
N GLN A 121 13.11 9.64 -3.20
CA GLN A 121 11.90 9.85 -3.97
C GLN A 121 10.72 9.31 -3.17
N ILE A 122 9.67 10.11 -3.05
CA ILE A 122 8.44 9.76 -2.37
C ILE A 122 7.31 9.80 -3.39
N ALA A 123 6.53 8.72 -3.45
CA ALA A 123 5.28 8.67 -4.18
C ALA A 123 4.15 8.40 -3.17
N GLU A 124 3.25 9.35 -3.03
CA GLU A 124 2.10 9.26 -2.13
C GLU A 124 0.84 8.85 -2.88
N GLY A 125 -0.06 8.16 -2.19
CA GLY A 125 -1.35 7.78 -2.74
C GLY A 125 -1.28 6.81 -3.91
N VAL A 126 -0.27 5.93 -3.95
CA VAL A 126 -0.13 4.95 -5.03
C VAL A 126 -1.19 3.89 -4.90
N VAL A 127 -2.06 3.81 -5.90
CA VAL A 127 -3.19 2.89 -5.94
C VAL A 127 -2.79 1.59 -6.60
N PHE A 128 -3.25 0.48 -6.02
CA PHE A 128 -3.19 -0.83 -6.63
C PHE A 128 -4.55 -1.54 -6.51
N THR A 129 -4.96 -2.21 -7.57
CA THR A 129 -6.27 -2.87 -7.62
C THR A 129 -6.27 -4.00 -8.63
N ASN A 130 -7.17 -4.97 -8.45
CA ASN A 130 -7.52 -5.96 -9.47
C ASN A 130 -8.87 -5.64 -10.14
N ALA A 131 -9.50 -4.50 -9.84
CA ALA A 131 -10.69 -4.04 -10.54
C ALA A 131 -10.32 -3.59 -11.97
N GLU A 132 -11.23 -3.83 -12.92
CA GLU A 132 -11.02 -3.42 -14.34
C GLU A 132 -11.01 -1.89 -14.49
N SER A 133 -11.68 -1.17 -13.59
CA SER A 133 -11.67 0.28 -13.50
C SER A 133 -11.81 0.71 -12.05
N VAL A 134 -11.18 1.82 -11.71
CA VAL A 134 -11.38 2.54 -10.44
C VAL A 134 -11.99 3.88 -10.80
N ASP A 135 -13.14 4.19 -10.22
CA ASP A 135 -13.74 5.50 -10.36
C ASP A 135 -12.92 6.49 -9.54
N MET A 136 -12.23 7.38 -10.23
CA MET A 136 -11.41 8.42 -9.64
C MET A 136 -12.16 9.74 -9.66
N GLY A 137 -12.05 10.51 -8.59
CA GLY A 137 -12.70 11.80 -8.46
C GLY A 137 -12.46 12.39 -7.08
N CYS A 138 -13.06 13.55 -6.80
CA CYS A 138 -12.95 14.16 -5.48
C CYS A 138 -13.74 13.36 -4.43
N THR A 139 -13.06 12.83 -3.41
CA THR A 139 -13.66 12.06 -2.31
C THR A 139 -13.98 12.88 -1.06
N ASP A 140 -13.68 14.18 -1.05
CA ASP A 140 -13.96 15.06 0.07
C ASP A 140 -15.42 15.58 0.00
N PRO A 141 -16.31 15.21 0.95
CA PRO A 141 -17.71 15.64 0.95
C PRO A 141 -17.89 17.14 1.15
N ASP A 142 -16.86 17.87 1.60
CA ASP A 142 -16.89 19.32 1.76
C ASP A 142 -16.47 20.07 0.49
N ALA A 143 -16.03 19.37 -0.55
CA ALA A 143 -15.66 19.96 -1.83
C ALA A 143 -16.89 20.21 -2.73
N GLU A 144 -16.83 21.24 -3.58
CA GLU A 144 -17.92 21.59 -4.52
C GLU A 144 -18.15 20.53 -5.59
N ASN A 145 -17.10 19.77 -5.95
CA ASN A 145 -17.12 18.73 -6.96
C ASN A 145 -16.99 17.33 -6.34
N TYR A 146 -17.48 17.16 -5.10
CA TYR A 146 -17.53 15.83 -4.47
C TYR A 146 -18.22 14.81 -5.37
N ASP A 147 -17.59 13.68 -5.57
CA ASP A 147 -18.14 12.54 -6.29
C ASP A 147 -18.34 11.36 -5.33
N ALA A 148 -19.58 11.08 -4.98
CA ALA A 148 -19.94 9.97 -4.09
C ALA A 148 -19.66 8.58 -4.72
N ALA A 149 -19.42 8.48 -6.02
CA ALA A 149 -19.05 7.25 -6.70
C ALA A 149 -17.54 7.05 -6.75
N ALA A 150 -16.75 8.11 -6.54
CA ALA A 150 -15.31 8.01 -6.52
C ALA A 150 -14.83 7.10 -5.38
N MET A 151 -14.04 6.11 -5.75
CA MET A 151 -13.39 5.18 -4.82
C MET A 151 -12.01 5.69 -4.40
N LEU A 152 -11.48 6.65 -5.13
CA LEU A 152 -10.16 7.19 -4.95
C LEU A 152 -10.13 8.68 -5.30
N ASP A 153 -9.47 9.46 -4.44
CA ASP A 153 -9.21 10.88 -4.68
C ASP A 153 -8.16 11.04 -5.78
N ASP A 154 -8.50 11.80 -6.82
CA ASP A 154 -7.62 12.14 -7.93
C ASP A 154 -6.96 13.52 -7.77
N GLY A 155 -7.15 14.17 -6.61
CA GLY A 155 -6.66 15.52 -6.34
C GLY A 155 -7.46 16.62 -7.04
N SER A 156 -8.62 16.31 -7.62
CA SER A 156 -9.46 17.29 -8.34
C SER A 156 -10.36 18.11 -7.45
N CYS A 157 -10.35 17.91 -6.12
CA CYS A 157 -11.22 18.60 -5.19
C CYS A 157 -11.14 20.12 -5.33
N THR A 158 -12.27 20.77 -5.49
CA THR A 158 -12.40 22.23 -5.57
C THR A 158 -13.20 22.77 -4.39
N TYR A 159 -12.71 23.87 -3.82
CA TYR A 159 -13.33 24.48 -2.66
C TYR A 159 -13.75 25.93 -2.98
N PRO A 160 -14.88 26.41 -2.42
CA PRO A 160 -15.29 27.80 -2.64
C PRO A 160 -14.24 28.76 -2.08
N CYS A 161 -13.71 29.61 -2.91
CA CYS A 161 -12.82 30.71 -2.48
C CYS A 161 -13.64 31.78 -1.75
N ALA A 162 -13.78 31.71 -0.44
CA ALA A 162 -14.36 32.77 0.37
C ALA A 162 -13.35 33.89 0.57
N LEU A 163 -13.20 34.77 -0.42
CA LEU A 163 -12.49 36.04 -0.24
C LEU A 163 -13.40 37.01 0.54
N VAL A 164 -13.26 37.04 1.85
CA VAL A 164 -13.85 38.10 2.67
C VAL A 164 -12.89 39.31 2.58
N VAL A 165 -13.18 40.22 1.65
CA VAL A 165 -12.54 41.53 1.62
C VAL A 165 -13.33 42.43 2.58
N SER A 166 -12.87 42.57 3.82
CA SER A 166 -13.37 43.63 4.72
C SER A 166 -12.70 44.94 4.35
N ALA A 167 -13.39 45.82 3.66
CA ALA A 167 -12.97 47.21 3.54
C ALA A 167 -13.29 47.93 4.85
N GLU A 168 -12.27 48.28 5.62
CA GLU A 168 -12.45 49.20 6.75
C GLU A 168 -12.68 50.58 6.19
N PRO A 169 -13.76 51.31 6.60
CA PRO A 169 -14.00 52.66 6.15
C PRO A 169 -12.92 53.58 6.74
N ALA A 170 -12.25 54.34 5.87
CA ALA A 170 -11.35 55.37 6.30
C ALA A 170 -12.03 56.38 7.23
N ALA A 171 -11.47 56.51 8.45
CA ALA A 171 -11.93 57.56 9.39
C ALA A 171 -11.65 58.91 8.81
N ALA A 172 -12.69 59.79 8.85
CA ALA A 172 -12.64 61.20 8.46
C ALA A 172 -11.99 62.05 9.55
#